data_2d76968a7e3d6cef127513e1a3f890be
#
_entry.id   2d76968a7e3d6cef127513e1a3f890be
#
_cell.length_a   1.000
_cell.length_b   1.000
_cell.length_c   1.000
_cell.angle_alpha   90.00
_cell.angle_beta   90.00
_cell.angle_gamma   90.00
#
_symmetry.space_group_name_H-M   'P 1'
#
loop_
_entity.id
_entity.type
_entity.pdbx_description
1 polymer ?
#
loop_
_entity_poly.entity_id
_entity_poly.type
_entity_poly.pdbx_seq_one_letter_code
_entity_poly.pdbx_strand_id
1 'polypeptide(L)'
;MNWQIIFTEQYTRKAAKFIKIHPDLENQYVKTLQLLEVNPHHASLRLHALKGKLDGLYSVSINLKYRITLTMIITEKEIVLVNVGDHSQVY
;
A
#
# COMPACT_ATOMS: atom_id res chain seq x y z
N MET A 1 -17.41 2.55 -8.69
CA MET A 1 -16.84 3.75 -8.06
C MET A 1 -15.46 3.45 -7.53
N ASN A 2 -14.55 4.38 -7.73
CA ASN A 2 -13.18 4.18 -7.32
C ASN A 2 -12.98 4.54 -5.85
N TRP A 3 -11.97 3.92 -5.26
CA TRP A 3 -11.50 4.29 -3.93
C TRP A 3 -10.56 5.50 -4.04
N GLN A 4 -10.63 6.40 -3.07
CA GLN A 4 -9.71 7.52 -3.01
C GLN A 4 -8.46 7.11 -2.25
N ILE A 5 -7.30 7.23 -2.91
CA ILE A 5 -6.01 6.94 -2.27
C ILE A 5 -5.51 8.21 -1.62
N ILE A 6 -5.22 8.16 -0.32
CA ILE A 6 -4.78 9.31 0.45
C ILE A 6 -3.30 9.16 0.77
N PHE A 7 -2.52 10.14 0.30
CA PHE A 7 -1.08 10.23 0.51
C PHE A 7 -0.81 11.23 1.61
N THR A 8 -0.42 10.73 2.79
CA THR A 8 0.03 11.64 3.85
C THR A 8 1.43 12.14 3.48
N GLU A 9 1.82 13.27 4.06
CA GLU A 9 3.17 13.80 3.87
C GLU A 9 4.23 12.79 4.29
N GLN A 10 4.00 12.14 5.43
CA GLN A 10 4.93 11.13 5.94
C GLN A 10 5.07 9.95 4.98
N TYR A 11 3.97 9.44 4.45
CA TYR A 11 4.00 8.34 3.50
C TYR A 11 4.70 8.76 2.19
N THR A 12 4.41 9.96 1.71
CA THR A 12 5.00 10.46 0.46
C THR A 12 6.53 10.48 0.54
N ARG A 13 7.09 10.87 1.69
CA ARG A 13 8.55 10.82 1.89
C ARG A 13 9.08 9.41 1.86
N LYS A 14 8.38 8.47 2.51
CA LYS A 14 8.78 7.06 2.51
C LYS A 14 8.74 6.46 1.11
N ALA A 15 7.69 6.77 0.36
CA ALA A 15 7.54 6.27 -1.00
C ALA A 15 8.61 6.83 -1.93
N ALA A 16 8.93 8.12 -1.81
CA ALA A 16 9.99 8.73 -2.60
C ALA A 16 11.33 8.05 -2.34
N LYS A 17 11.64 7.77 -1.09
CA LYS A 17 12.86 7.07 -0.71
C LYS A 17 12.87 5.65 -1.27
N PHE A 18 11.73 4.96 -1.16
CA PHE A 18 11.59 3.60 -1.67
C PHE A 18 11.88 3.54 -3.18
N ILE A 19 11.27 4.44 -3.96
CA ILE A 19 11.46 4.48 -5.41
C ILE A 19 12.89 4.88 -5.77
N LYS A 20 13.50 5.77 -5.00
CA LYS A 20 14.90 6.17 -5.21
C LYS A 20 15.84 4.97 -5.05
N ILE A 21 15.59 4.11 -4.07
CA ILE A 21 16.38 2.91 -3.82
C ILE A 21 16.03 1.80 -4.82
N HIS A 22 14.78 1.74 -5.26
CA HIS A 22 14.26 0.69 -6.14
C HIS A 22 13.64 1.27 -7.41
N PRO A 23 14.41 1.96 -8.26
CA PRO A 23 13.85 2.57 -9.47
C PRO A 23 13.24 1.54 -10.43
N ASP A 24 13.73 0.32 -10.40
CA ASP A 24 13.21 -0.80 -11.20
C ASP A 24 11.81 -1.22 -10.80
N LEU A 25 11.34 -0.83 -9.60
CA LEU A 25 10.01 -1.19 -9.11
C LEU A 25 8.98 -0.07 -9.30
N GLU A 26 9.37 1.06 -9.86
CA GLU A 26 8.45 2.20 -9.98
C GLU A 26 7.20 1.85 -10.77
N ASN A 27 7.33 1.19 -11.92
CA ASN A 27 6.18 0.81 -12.73
C ASN A 27 5.25 -0.13 -11.99
N GLN A 28 5.81 -1.11 -11.29
CA GLN A 28 5.02 -2.06 -10.51
C GLN A 28 4.32 -1.36 -9.35
N TYR A 29 4.99 -0.43 -8.71
CA TYR A 29 4.43 0.37 -7.62
C TYR A 29 3.23 1.19 -8.12
N VAL A 30 3.39 1.89 -9.24
CA VAL A 30 2.30 2.70 -9.83
C VAL A 30 1.11 1.81 -10.18
N LYS A 31 1.34 0.65 -10.80
CA LYS A 31 0.27 -0.29 -11.13
C LYS A 31 -0.47 -0.78 -9.89
N THR A 32 0.26 -1.00 -8.81
CA THR A 32 -0.34 -1.41 -7.54
C THR A 32 -1.31 -0.34 -7.03
N LEU A 33 -0.90 0.94 -7.06
CA LEU A 33 -1.77 2.03 -6.64
C LEU A 33 -2.98 2.18 -7.55
N GLN A 34 -2.80 2.05 -8.86
CA GLN A 34 -3.91 2.11 -9.81
C GLN A 34 -4.92 1.01 -9.55
N LEU A 35 -4.44 -0.19 -9.26
CA LEU A 35 -5.31 -1.32 -8.98
C LEU A 35 -6.04 -1.16 -7.65
N LEU A 36 -5.36 -0.63 -6.62
CA LEU A 36 -5.99 -0.29 -5.35
C LEU A 36 -7.16 0.67 -5.53
N GLU A 37 -6.98 1.66 -6.38
CA GLU A 37 -8.01 2.67 -6.64
C GLU A 37 -9.26 2.04 -7.24
N VAL A 38 -9.08 1.09 -8.16
CA VAL A 38 -10.19 0.45 -8.88
C VAL A 38 -10.80 -0.68 -8.06
N ASN A 39 -9.97 -1.54 -7.48
CA ASN A 39 -10.46 -2.72 -6.75
C ASN A 39 -9.41 -3.22 -5.74
N PRO A 40 -9.48 -2.76 -4.48
CA PRO A 40 -8.52 -3.20 -3.46
C PRO A 40 -8.60 -4.70 -3.16
N HIS A 41 -9.68 -5.36 -3.55
CA HIS A 41 -9.86 -6.80 -3.33
C HIS A 41 -9.40 -7.65 -4.52
N HIS A 42 -8.73 -7.05 -5.51
CA HIS A 42 -8.19 -7.81 -6.64
C HIS A 42 -7.19 -8.84 -6.13
N ALA A 43 -7.29 -10.06 -6.65
CA ALA A 43 -6.50 -11.19 -6.15
C ALA A 43 -4.99 -10.94 -6.15
N SER A 44 -4.48 -10.24 -7.17
CA SER A 44 -3.04 -9.98 -7.30
C SER A 44 -2.49 -9.09 -6.19
N LEU A 45 -3.34 -8.29 -5.53
CA LEU A 45 -2.92 -7.41 -4.43
C LEU A 45 -2.71 -8.19 -3.13
N ARG A 46 -3.33 -9.35 -2.97
CA ARG A 46 -3.25 -10.17 -1.76
C ARG A 46 -3.56 -9.36 -0.50
N LEU A 47 -4.62 -8.55 -0.57
CA LEU A 47 -5.05 -7.73 0.56
C LEU A 47 -5.36 -8.62 1.75
N HIS A 48 -4.77 -8.31 2.91
CA HIS A 48 -5.09 -9.02 4.13
C HIS A 48 -4.91 -8.11 5.35
N ALA A 49 -5.70 -8.39 6.38
CA ALA A 49 -5.63 -7.66 7.63
C ALA A 49 -4.40 -8.11 8.43
N LEU A 50 -3.76 -7.16 9.08
CA LEU A 50 -2.63 -7.43 9.97
C LEU A 50 -3.13 -7.60 11.40
N LYS A 51 -2.33 -8.25 12.24
CA LYS A 51 -2.71 -8.59 13.61
C LYS A 51 -1.67 -8.06 14.60
N GLY A 52 -1.98 -8.18 15.90
CA GLY A 52 -1.07 -7.77 16.96
C GLY A 52 -0.91 -6.26 17.01
N LYS A 53 0.31 -5.79 17.03
CA LYS A 53 0.61 -4.35 17.11
C LYS A 53 0.12 -3.57 15.90
N LEU A 54 -0.10 -4.26 14.79
CA LEU A 54 -0.54 -3.65 13.53
C LEU A 54 -2.02 -3.87 13.27
N ASP A 55 -2.77 -4.27 14.29
CA ASP A 55 -4.21 -4.46 14.17
C ASP A 55 -4.87 -3.17 13.69
N GLY A 56 -5.79 -3.30 12.74
CA GLY A 56 -6.41 -2.14 12.08
C GLY A 56 -5.74 -1.74 10.78
N LEU A 57 -4.56 -2.26 10.49
CA LEU A 57 -3.88 -2.05 9.21
C LEU A 57 -4.07 -3.24 8.29
N TYR A 58 -3.91 -2.99 7.00
CA TYR A 58 -3.93 -4.00 5.95
C TYR A 58 -2.64 -3.95 5.17
N SER A 59 -2.34 -5.03 4.46
CA SER A 59 -1.17 -5.11 3.60
C SER A 59 -1.59 -5.50 2.19
N VAL A 60 -0.97 -4.87 1.19
CA VAL A 60 -1.08 -5.29 -0.20
C VAL A 60 0.31 -5.52 -0.77
N SER A 61 0.40 -6.42 -1.76
CA SER A 61 1.67 -6.79 -2.38
C SER A 61 1.97 -5.90 -3.57
N ILE A 62 3.18 -5.34 -3.63
CA ILE A 62 3.73 -4.79 -4.86
C ILE A 62 4.28 -5.95 -5.68
N ASN A 63 5.04 -6.83 -5.03
CA ASN A 63 5.52 -8.09 -5.56
C ASN A 63 5.68 -9.07 -4.38
N LEU A 64 6.41 -10.16 -4.57
CA LEU A 64 6.56 -11.16 -3.50
C LEU A 64 7.34 -10.63 -2.31
N LYS A 65 8.22 -9.64 -2.50
CA LYS A 65 9.09 -9.13 -1.46
C LYS A 65 8.58 -7.84 -0.84
N TYR A 66 8.01 -6.94 -1.64
CA TYR A 66 7.68 -5.58 -1.20
C TYR A 66 6.17 -5.38 -1.05
N ARG A 67 5.79 -4.62 -0.02
CA ARG A 67 4.40 -4.44 0.36
C ARG A 67 4.11 -3.00 0.73
N ILE A 68 2.83 -2.64 0.65
CA ILE A 68 2.32 -1.36 1.16
C ILE A 68 1.39 -1.69 2.32
N THR A 69 1.59 -1.04 3.47
CA THR A 69 0.62 -1.10 4.57
C THR A 69 -0.28 0.12 4.48
N LEU A 70 -1.55 -0.09 4.80
CA LEU A 70 -2.57 0.93 4.63
C LEU A 70 -3.69 0.72 5.63
N THR A 71 -4.54 1.73 5.79
CA THR A 71 -5.81 1.56 6.48
C THR A 71 -6.95 1.89 5.53
N MET A 72 -8.12 1.28 5.76
CA MET A 72 -9.28 1.44 4.89
C MET A 72 -10.40 2.10 5.67
N ILE A 73 -10.93 3.18 5.14
CA ILE A 73 -12.11 3.84 5.68
C ILE A 73 -13.27 3.48 4.76
N ILE A 74 -13.97 2.42 5.12
CA ILE A 74 -14.97 1.78 4.23
C ILE A 74 -16.11 2.74 3.90
N THR A 75 -16.60 3.47 4.92
CA THR A 75 -17.74 4.37 4.76
C THR A 75 -17.46 5.48 3.75
N GLU A 76 -16.21 5.92 3.64
CA GLU A 76 -15.82 7.00 2.74
C GLU A 76 -15.14 6.50 1.47
N LYS A 77 -14.94 5.20 1.35
CA LYS A 77 -14.17 4.57 0.27
C LYS A 77 -12.79 5.22 0.12
N GLU A 78 -12.10 5.36 1.24
CA GLU A 78 -10.76 5.92 1.30
C GLU A 78 -9.75 4.89 1.73
N ILE A 79 -8.56 4.95 1.14
CA ILE A 79 -7.43 4.12 1.50
C ILE A 79 -6.30 5.06 1.88
N VAL A 80 -5.90 5.03 3.16
CA VAL A 80 -4.81 5.88 3.65
C VAL A 80 -3.53 5.05 3.69
N LEU A 81 -2.55 5.45 2.91
CA LEU A 81 -1.28 4.72 2.82
C LEU A 81 -0.42 5.04 4.05
N VAL A 82 0.20 4.00 4.64
CA VAL A 82 0.93 4.13 5.90
C VAL A 82 2.43 3.90 5.73
N ASN A 83 2.81 2.82 5.05
CA ASN A 83 4.23 2.50 4.90
C ASN A 83 4.45 1.66 3.64
N VAL A 84 5.70 1.63 3.16
CA VAL A 84 6.09 0.83 1.99
C VAL A 84 7.50 0.30 2.22
N GLY A 85 7.73 -0.95 1.85
CA GLY A 85 9.02 -1.60 2.00
C GLY A 85 8.89 -3.11 2.01
N ASP A 86 9.95 -3.79 2.44
CA ASP A 86 9.89 -5.24 2.60
C ASP A 86 9.20 -5.59 3.92
N HIS A 87 9.04 -6.89 4.18
CA HIS A 87 8.34 -7.38 5.37
C HIS A 87 8.93 -6.80 6.67
N SER A 88 10.25 -6.73 6.77
CA SER A 88 10.89 -6.24 7.99
C SER A 88 10.73 -4.73 8.18
N GLN A 89 10.52 -3.99 7.10
CA GLN A 89 10.38 -2.53 7.15
C GLN A 89 8.94 -2.09 7.44
N VAL A 90 7.95 -2.89 7.05
CA VAL A 90 6.54 -2.49 7.20
C VAL A 90 5.81 -3.23 8.31
N TYR A 91 6.37 -4.31 8.79
CA TYR A 91 5.82 -5.11 9.88
C TYR A 91 6.74 -5.07 11.10
#